data_fc9fa07577ffee78817445c714a9b7f1
#
_entry.id   fc9fa07577ffee78817445c714a9b7f1
#
_cell.length_a   1.000
_cell.length_b   1.000
_cell.length_c   1.000
_cell.angle_alpha   90.00
_cell.angle_beta   90.00
_cell.angle_gamma   90.00
#
_symmetry.space_group_name_H-M   'P 1'
#
loop_
_entity.id
_entity.type
_entity.pdbx_description
1 polymer ?
#
loop_
_entity_poly.entity_id
_entity_poly.type
_entity_poly.pdbx_seq_one_letter_code
_entity_poly.pdbx_strand_id
1 'polypeptide(L)'
;GYAGPAASWRWPRAHHLQPDHHATGRLSSSDPNLQNIPTRSELGRTVKTAFSAGEGSVFLAVDYSQIELRLLAHLSGDEHLVRAFNEGEDFHAETAARVFGVPVSEVTPDLRSRAKAVNFGIVYGQQAYGLSQSLHISMVEARDMIDRYYEAYPGVRTFLDNVVARAKQTGYAETMYGRRRHIPELKAKNPQLRGFGERTAMNHPMQAPQQTSSKLRWLV
;
A
#
# COMPACT_ATOMS: atom_id res chain seq x y z
N GLY A 1 -11.06 10.29 -43.38
CA GLY A 1 -9.80 9.58 -43.42
C GLY A 1 -8.62 10.52 -43.48
N TYR A 2 -7.94 10.76 -42.34
CA TYR A 2 -6.57 11.27 -42.31
C TYR A 2 -5.81 10.33 -41.41
N ALA A 3 -5.22 9.31 -41.96
CA ALA A 3 -4.13 8.58 -41.35
C ALA A 3 -2.84 9.36 -41.66
N GLY A 4 -2.48 10.31 -40.80
CA GLY A 4 -1.13 10.87 -40.82
C GLY A 4 -0.12 9.79 -40.43
N PRO A 5 1.14 9.83 -40.93
CA PRO A 5 2.16 8.87 -40.59
C PRO A 5 2.33 8.88 -39.05
N ALA A 6 2.31 7.68 -38.46
CA ALA A 6 2.60 7.51 -37.06
C ALA A 6 3.95 8.16 -36.76
N ALA A 7 3.92 9.32 -36.13
CA ALA A 7 5.12 9.97 -35.65
C ALA A 7 5.77 8.99 -34.68
N SER A 8 6.93 8.44 -35.09
CA SER A 8 7.76 7.64 -34.20
C SER A 8 8.24 8.55 -33.06
N TRP A 9 7.46 8.67 -32.01
CA TRP A 9 7.86 9.33 -30.77
C TRP A 9 9.00 8.51 -30.19
N ARG A 10 10.22 8.77 -30.66
CA ARG A 10 11.40 8.41 -29.91
C ARG A 10 11.34 9.25 -28.64
N TRP A 11 10.99 8.62 -27.54
CA TRP A 11 11.07 9.23 -26.22
C TRP A 11 12.48 9.85 -26.08
N PRO A 12 12.59 11.15 -25.80
CA PRO A 12 13.90 11.72 -25.49
C PRO A 12 14.48 10.91 -24.32
N ARG A 13 15.77 10.66 -24.34
CA ARG A 13 16.54 9.87 -23.34
C ARG A 13 16.45 10.40 -21.90
N ALA A 14 15.52 11.24 -21.57
CA ALA A 14 15.40 11.99 -20.34
C ALA A 14 14.15 11.64 -19.52
N HIS A 15 13.77 10.36 -19.45
CA HIS A 15 12.99 9.91 -18.29
C HIS A 15 13.99 9.69 -17.16
N HIS A 16 14.15 10.70 -16.33
CA HIS A 16 14.89 10.56 -15.08
C HIS A 16 14.06 9.71 -14.13
N LEU A 17 14.17 8.37 -14.25
CA LEU A 17 13.87 7.48 -13.16
C LEU A 17 14.94 7.73 -12.11
N GLN A 18 14.60 8.51 -11.08
CA GLN A 18 15.50 8.80 -9.98
C GLN A 18 15.29 7.76 -8.87
N PRO A 19 16.20 6.80 -8.71
CA PRO A 19 16.05 5.72 -7.72
C PRO A 19 16.21 6.18 -6.28
N ASP A 20 16.74 7.36 -6.03
CA ASP A 20 17.29 7.73 -4.72
C ASP A 20 16.56 8.87 -3.99
N HIS A 21 15.53 9.48 -4.57
CA HIS A 21 14.84 10.62 -3.95
C HIS A 21 13.73 10.25 -2.94
N HIS A 22 13.27 9.00 -2.91
CA HIS A 22 12.29 8.58 -1.91
C HIS A 22 12.95 7.82 -0.75
N ALA A 23 12.71 8.28 0.48
CA ALA A 23 13.18 7.63 1.70
C ALA A 23 12.75 6.14 1.79
N THR A 24 11.70 5.74 1.06
CA THR A 24 11.22 4.37 0.94
C THR A 24 11.91 3.55 -0.15
N GLY A 25 12.75 4.19 -0.99
CA GLY A 25 13.42 3.54 -2.14
C GLY A 25 12.51 3.34 -3.36
N ARG A 26 11.31 3.93 -3.39
CA ARG A 26 10.45 3.92 -4.59
C ARG A 26 11.12 4.71 -5.71
N LEU A 27 10.98 4.22 -6.94
CA LEU A 27 11.32 4.98 -8.12
C LEU A 27 10.38 6.17 -8.22
N SER A 28 10.91 7.33 -8.61
CA SER A 28 10.09 8.49 -9.00
C SER A 28 10.25 8.77 -10.48
N SER A 29 9.19 9.25 -11.10
CA SER A 29 9.17 9.68 -12.49
C SER A 29 8.75 11.15 -12.52
N SER A 30 9.54 11.98 -13.22
CA SER A 30 9.26 13.40 -13.40
C SER A 30 9.45 13.77 -14.89
N ASP A 31 8.77 14.83 -15.29
CA ASP A 31 8.90 15.51 -16.58
C ASP A 31 8.73 14.61 -17.83
N PRO A 32 7.57 13.98 -18.01
CA PRO A 32 6.36 13.91 -17.21
C PRO A 32 6.36 12.77 -16.19
N ASN A 33 5.50 12.87 -15.14
CA ASN A 33 5.29 11.77 -14.21
C ASN A 33 4.41 10.67 -14.83
N LEU A 34 5.02 9.65 -15.38
CA LEU A 34 4.34 8.51 -16.02
C LEU A 34 3.75 7.49 -15.06
N GLN A 35 4.07 7.60 -13.76
CA GLN A 35 3.48 6.72 -12.73
C GLN A 35 2.04 7.11 -12.38
N ASN A 36 1.59 8.31 -12.77
CA ASN A 36 0.28 8.84 -12.45
C ASN A 36 -0.68 8.89 -13.66
N ILE A 37 -0.51 8.01 -14.63
CA ILE A 37 -1.46 7.89 -15.74
C ILE A 37 -2.82 7.49 -15.16
N PRO A 38 -3.88 8.31 -15.31
CA PRO A 38 -5.18 7.99 -14.76
C PRO A 38 -5.77 6.77 -15.47
N THR A 39 -6.29 5.80 -14.71
CA THR A 39 -6.88 4.57 -15.28
C THR A 39 -8.34 4.38 -14.87
N ARG A 40 -8.86 5.20 -13.96
CA ARG A 40 -10.21 5.08 -13.44
C ARG A 40 -11.27 5.73 -14.32
N SER A 41 -10.93 6.84 -14.98
CA SER A 41 -11.84 7.55 -15.90
C SER A 41 -11.74 6.98 -17.31
N GLU A 42 -12.77 7.18 -18.13
CA GLU A 42 -12.78 6.80 -19.54
C GLU A 42 -11.67 7.52 -20.32
N LEU A 43 -11.54 8.83 -20.13
CA LEU A 43 -10.47 9.62 -20.71
C LEU A 43 -9.09 9.09 -20.33
N GLY A 44 -8.89 8.72 -19.06
CA GLY A 44 -7.62 8.16 -18.59
C GLY A 44 -7.30 6.81 -19.26
N ARG A 45 -8.30 5.96 -19.47
CA ARG A 45 -8.12 4.72 -20.23
C ARG A 45 -7.74 5.00 -21.69
N THR A 46 -8.36 6.00 -22.31
CA THR A 46 -8.01 6.44 -23.66
C THR A 46 -6.56 6.94 -23.72
N VAL A 47 -6.11 7.75 -22.77
CA VAL A 47 -4.70 8.19 -22.67
C VAL A 47 -3.76 6.99 -22.58
N LYS A 48 -4.12 5.95 -21.83
CA LYS A 48 -3.31 4.74 -21.70
C LYS A 48 -3.11 4.01 -23.04
N THR A 49 -4.07 4.06 -23.96
CA THR A 49 -3.94 3.42 -25.29
C THR A 49 -2.93 4.12 -26.21
N ALA A 50 -2.52 5.36 -25.89
CA ALA A 50 -1.47 6.05 -26.62
C ALA A 50 -0.06 5.45 -26.37
N PHE A 51 0.09 4.63 -25.34
CA PHE A 51 1.32 3.91 -25.07
C PHE A 51 1.29 2.58 -25.81
N SER A 52 2.17 2.44 -26.79
CA SER A 52 2.34 1.20 -27.56
C SER A 52 3.75 0.64 -27.37
N ALA A 53 3.87 -0.67 -27.34
CA ALA A 53 5.17 -1.32 -27.43
C ALA A 53 5.74 -1.13 -28.83
N GLY A 54 7.07 -1.13 -28.98
CA GLY A 54 7.71 -1.12 -30.28
C GLY A 54 7.36 -2.37 -31.09
N GLU A 55 7.62 -2.32 -32.42
CA GLU A 55 7.39 -3.45 -33.32
C GLU A 55 8.09 -4.72 -32.79
N GLY A 56 7.39 -5.85 -32.83
CA GLY A 56 7.89 -7.12 -32.30
C GLY A 56 7.95 -7.23 -30.75
N SER A 57 7.46 -6.23 -30.03
CA SER A 57 7.49 -6.19 -28.55
C SER A 57 6.07 -6.11 -27.98
N VAL A 58 5.94 -6.50 -26.73
CA VAL A 58 4.70 -6.39 -25.95
C VAL A 58 4.97 -5.74 -24.60
N PHE A 59 3.97 -5.03 -24.04
CA PHE A 59 4.03 -4.61 -22.65
C PHE A 59 3.76 -5.80 -21.72
N LEU A 60 4.67 -6.05 -20.80
CA LEU A 60 4.46 -6.98 -19.71
C LEU A 60 4.24 -6.19 -18.41
N ALA A 61 3.06 -6.28 -17.84
CA ALA A 61 2.75 -5.74 -16.52
C ALA A 61 2.67 -6.88 -15.50
N VAL A 62 3.54 -6.86 -14.52
CA VAL A 62 3.58 -7.85 -13.42
C VAL A 62 3.48 -7.09 -12.11
N ASP A 63 2.53 -7.48 -11.28
CA ASP A 63 2.35 -6.92 -9.94
C ASP A 63 2.28 -8.04 -8.90
N TYR A 64 2.77 -7.74 -7.69
CA TYR A 64 2.67 -8.67 -6.57
C TYR A 64 1.26 -8.67 -6.00
N SER A 65 0.63 -9.83 -5.91
CA SER A 65 -0.66 -9.95 -5.25
C SER A 65 -0.54 -9.69 -3.75
N GLN A 66 -1.12 -8.59 -3.29
CA GLN A 66 -1.30 -8.23 -1.86
C GLN A 66 0.01 -8.26 -1.04
N ILE A 67 1.13 -7.89 -1.63
CA ILE A 67 2.46 -8.05 -1.01
C ILE A 67 2.57 -7.34 0.34
N GLU A 68 1.93 -6.16 0.51
CA GLU A 68 1.95 -5.40 1.76
C GLU A 68 1.24 -6.14 2.89
N LEU A 69 0.11 -6.78 2.60
CA LEU A 69 -0.63 -7.59 3.56
C LEU A 69 0.10 -8.89 3.91
N ARG A 70 0.78 -9.51 2.94
CA ARG A 70 1.64 -10.67 3.18
C ARG A 70 2.85 -10.32 4.05
N LEU A 71 3.45 -9.15 3.83
CA LEU A 71 4.51 -8.63 4.70
C LEU A 71 3.99 -8.34 6.11
N LEU A 72 2.79 -7.75 6.22
CA LEU A 72 2.16 -7.53 7.52
C LEU A 72 1.93 -8.85 8.27
N ALA A 73 1.42 -9.89 7.59
CA ALA A 73 1.25 -11.22 8.16
C ALA A 73 2.58 -11.80 8.66
N HIS A 74 3.62 -11.73 7.84
CA HIS A 74 4.94 -12.24 8.18
C HIS A 74 5.57 -11.48 9.36
N LEU A 75 5.53 -10.15 9.35
CA LEU A 75 6.18 -9.31 10.36
C LEU A 75 5.41 -9.29 11.69
N SER A 76 4.09 -9.37 11.67
CA SER A 76 3.27 -9.43 12.87
C SER A 76 3.25 -10.83 13.50
N GLY A 77 3.47 -11.87 12.70
CA GLY A 77 3.31 -13.25 13.13
C GLY A 77 1.87 -13.60 13.55
N ASP A 78 0.88 -12.79 13.14
CA ASP A 78 -0.52 -13.04 13.47
C ASP A 78 -0.98 -14.35 12.83
N GLU A 79 -1.38 -15.31 13.67
CA GLU A 79 -1.70 -16.67 13.23
C GLU A 79 -2.88 -16.71 12.23
N HIS A 80 -3.89 -15.87 12.45
CA HIS A 80 -5.05 -15.81 11.56
C HIS A 80 -4.68 -15.24 10.19
N LEU A 81 -3.86 -14.19 10.19
CA LEU A 81 -3.36 -13.59 8.96
C LEU A 81 -2.47 -14.56 8.16
N VAL A 82 -1.53 -15.19 8.84
CA VAL A 82 -0.59 -16.16 8.23
C VAL A 82 -1.35 -17.34 7.65
N ARG A 83 -2.33 -17.89 8.40
CA ARG A 83 -3.16 -19.00 7.93
C ARG A 83 -3.95 -18.65 6.68
N ALA A 84 -4.67 -17.52 6.67
CA ALA A 84 -5.47 -17.09 5.52
C ALA A 84 -4.65 -17.00 4.23
N PHE A 85 -3.40 -16.51 4.32
CA PHE A 85 -2.51 -16.46 3.15
C PHE A 85 -1.93 -17.81 2.74
N ASN A 86 -1.70 -18.72 3.67
CA ASN A 86 -1.16 -20.06 3.38
C ASN A 86 -2.23 -20.97 2.77
N GLU A 87 -3.47 -20.85 3.21
CA GLU A 87 -4.60 -21.65 2.73
C GLU A 87 -5.19 -21.10 1.42
N GLY A 88 -4.72 -19.94 0.95
CA GLY A 88 -5.18 -19.32 -0.29
C GLY A 88 -6.59 -18.76 -0.21
N GLU A 89 -7.07 -18.48 0.99
CA GLU A 89 -8.38 -17.91 1.25
C GLU A 89 -8.52 -16.48 0.72
N ASP A 90 -9.74 -16.04 0.46
CA ASP A 90 -10.03 -14.64 0.17
C ASP A 90 -9.90 -13.81 1.45
N PHE A 91 -8.69 -13.33 1.70
CA PHE A 91 -8.36 -12.56 2.89
C PHE A 91 -9.33 -11.38 3.16
N HIS A 92 -9.83 -10.74 2.10
CA HIS A 92 -10.78 -9.63 2.28
C HIS A 92 -12.18 -10.14 2.71
N ALA A 93 -12.59 -11.32 2.24
CA ALA A 93 -13.83 -11.95 2.69
C ALA A 93 -13.69 -12.45 4.14
N GLU A 94 -12.57 -13.07 4.51
CA GLU A 94 -12.28 -13.47 5.89
C GLU A 94 -12.28 -12.28 6.85
N THR A 95 -11.63 -11.19 6.46
CA THR A 95 -11.67 -9.94 7.25
C THR A 95 -13.09 -9.42 7.40
N ALA A 96 -13.87 -9.42 6.32
CA ALA A 96 -15.26 -8.97 6.36
C ALA A 96 -16.09 -9.81 7.34
N ALA A 97 -15.97 -11.13 7.27
CA ALA A 97 -16.67 -12.04 8.17
C ALA A 97 -16.38 -11.72 9.65
N ARG A 98 -15.10 -11.50 9.99
CA ARG A 98 -14.66 -11.19 11.35
C ARG A 98 -15.07 -9.80 11.81
N VAL A 99 -14.85 -8.78 10.99
CA VAL A 99 -15.13 -7.37 11.33
C VAL A 99 -16.63 -7.10 11.42
N PHE A 100 -17.43 -7.72 10.56
CA PHE A 100 -18.89 -7.52 10.54
C PHE A 100 -19.67 -8.60 11.31
N GLY A 101 -19.00 -9.66 11.78
CA GLY A 101 -19.61 -10.72 12.58
C GLY A 101 -20.61 -11.57 11.78
N VAL A 102 -20.32 -11.84 10.51
CA VAL A 102 -21.13 -12.67 9.63
C VAL A 102 -20.34 -13.91 9.15
N PRO A 103 -21.00 -15.03 8.83
CA PRO A 103 -20.33 -16.15 8.18
C PRO A 103 -19.69 -15.73 6.85
N VAL A 104 -18.56 -16.33 6.47
CA VAL A 104 -17.86 -16.04 5.19
C VAL A 104 -18.80 -16.22 3.98
N SER A 105 -19.69 -17.21 4.03
CA SER A 105 -20.69 -17.47 2.99
C SER A 105 -21.73 -16.36 2.81
N GLU A 106 -21.90 -15.49 3.80
CA GLU A 106 -22.84 -14.36 3.78
C GLU A 106 -22.14 -13.02 3.50
N VAL A 107 -20.84 -13.03 3.24
CA VAL A 107 -20.09 -11.82 2.91
C VAL A 107 -20.51 -11.30 1.54
N THR A 108 -21.20 -10.17 1.54
CA THR A 108 -21.57 -9.50 0.30
C THR A 108 -20.39 -8.80 -0.36
N PRO A 109 -20.45 -8.48 -1.68
CA PRO A 109 -19.41 -7.68 -2.34
C PRO A 109 -19.17 -6.31 -1.67
N ASP A 110 -20.19 -5.69 -1.07
CA ASP A 110 -20.04 -4.43 -0.32
C ASP A 110 -19.25 -4.64 0.97
N LEU A 111 -19.60 -5.62 1.78
CA LEU A 111 -18.85 -5.95 3.01
C LEU A 111 -17.38 -6.29 2.70
N ARG A 112 -17.14 -7.06 1.64
CA ARG A 112 -15.80 -7.38 1.18
C ARG A 112 -15.03 -6.13 0.73
N SER A 113 -15.68 -5.19 0.05
CA SER A 113 -15.08 -3.92 -0.37
C SER A 113 -14.74 -3.03 0.82
N ARG A 114 -15.61 -2.94 1.82
CA ARG A 114 -15.35 -2.23 3.07
C ARG A 114 -14.20 -2.85 3.86
N ALA A 115 -14.16 -4.17 4.00
CA ALA A 115 -13.05 -4.87 4.63
C ALA A 115 -11.74 -4.65 3.88
N LYS A 116 -11.76 -4.61 2.55
CA LYS A 116 -10.58 -4.25 1.75
C LYS A 116 -10.07 -2.84 2.09
N ALA A 117 -10.95 -1.87 2.26
CA ALA A 117 -10.56 -0.51 2.67
C ALA A 117 -9.96 -0.49 4.08
N VAL A 118 -10.51 -1.26 5.03
CA VAL A 118 -9.94 -1.42 6.37
C VAL A 118 -8.55 -2.05 6.30
N ASN A 119 -8.40 -3.17 5.60
CA ASN A 119 -7.12 -3.88 5.44
C ASN A 119 -6.01 -2.96 4.95
N PHE A 120 -6.27 -2.21 3.87
CA PHE A 120 -5.29 -1.26 3.34
C PHE A 120 -5.12 -0.05 4.26
N GLY A 121 -6.21 0.41 4.88
CA GLY A 121 -6.17 1.50 5.86
C GLY A 121 -5.20 1.20 7.00
N ILE A 122 -5.27 0.00 7.57
CA ILE A 122 -4.38 -0.44 8.65
C ILE A 122 -2.91 -0.49 8.19
N VAL A 123 -2.64 -1.07 7.01
CA VAL A 123 -1.29 -1.12 6.44
C VAL A 123 -0.70 0.28 6.28
N TYR A 124 -1.52 1.26 5.89
CA TYR A 124 -1.08 2.64 5.70
C TYR A 124 -1.16 3.50 6.97
N GLY A 125 -1.47 2.91 8.13
CA GLY A 125 -1.62 3.64 9.40
C GLY A 125 -2.78 4.62 9.41
N GLN A 126 -3.81 4.36 8.59
CA GLN A 126 -5.00 5.19 8.50
C GLN A 126 -5.77 5.10 9.82
N GLN A 127 -6.21 6.26 10.33
CA GLN A 127 -7.04 6.35 11.53
C GLN A 127 -8.54 6.46 11.14
N ALA A 128 -9.41 6.41 12.14
CA ALA A 128 -10.86 6.44 11.95
C ALA A 128 -11.34 7.60 11.04
N TYR A 129 -10.74 8.78 11.13
CA TYR A 129 -11.07 9.91 10.27
C TYR A 129 -10.81 9.59 8.77
N GLY A 130 -9.64 9.08 8.45
CA GLY A 130 -9.32 8.73 7.06
C GLY A 130 -10.24 7.62 6.52
N LEU A 131 -10.53 6.61 7.35
CA LEU A 131 -11.42 5.51 6.97
C LEU A 131 -12.86 6.01 6.78
N SER A 132 -13.36 6.87 7.67
CA SER A 132 -14.72 7.46 7.53
C SER A 132 -14.89 8.23 6.23
N GLN A 133 -13.88 9.01 5.83
CA GLN A 133 -13.90 9.73 4.55
C GLN A 133 -13.88 8.79 3.34
N SER A 134 -13.06 7.73 3.39
CA SER A 134 -12.93 6.80 2.27
C SER A 134 -14.13 5.90 2.06
N LEU A 135 -14.86 5.58 3.12
CA LEU A 135 -16.05 4.73 3.10
C LEU A 135 -17.37 5.52 3.16
N HIS A 136 -17.33 6.84 3.32
CA HIS A 136 -18.49 7.70 3.51
C HIS A 136 -19.39 7.25 4.68
N ILE A 137 -18.77 6.88 5.80
CA ILE A 137 -19.41 6.45 7.04
C ILE A 137 -19.11 7.40 8.20
N SER A 138 -19.79 7.22 9.33
CA SER A 138 -19.52 8.01 10.53
C SER A 138 -18.15 7.68 11.14
N MET A 139 -17.61 8.62 11.91
CA MET A 139 -16.38 8.41 12.69
C MET A 139 -16.50 7.27 13.71
N VAL A 140 -17.70 7.08 14.25
CA VAL A 140 -17.99 6.03 15.24
C VAL A 140 -17.90 4.66 14.57
N GLU A 141 -18.56 4.48 13.44
CA GLU A 141 -18.52 3.24 12.65
C GLU A 141 -17.09 2.92 12.18
N ALA A 142 -16.37 3.92 11.69
CA ALA A 142 -15.00 3.73 11.25
C ALA A 142 -14.09 3.28 12.41
N ARG A 143 -14.29 3.80 13.63
CA ARG A 143 -13.56 3.40 14.81
C ARG A 143 -13.91 1.97 15.22
N ASP A 144 -15.20 1.64 15.28
CA ASP A 144 -15.67 0.29 15.58
C ASP A 144 -15.09 -0.76 14.62
N MET A 145 -15.06 -0.45 13.32
CA MET A 145 -14.44 -1.33 12.32
C MET A 145 -12.93 -1.54 12.57
N ILE A 146 -12.20 -0.50 12.95
CA ILE A 146 -10.77 -0.60 13.28
C ILE A 146 -10.56 -1.41 14.56
N ASP A 147 -11.36 -1.18 15.58
CA ASP A 147 -11.27 -1.89 16.86
C ASP A 147 -11.55 -3.38 16.66
N ARG A 148 -12.63 -3.75 15.96
CA ARG A 148 -12.93 -5.14 15.58
C ARG A 148 -11.84 -5.78 14.72
N TYR A 149 -11.22 -5.02 13.83
CA TYR A 149 -10.08 -5.51 13.07
C TYR A 149 -8.93 -5.93 13.99
N TYR A 150 -8.58 -5.09 14.96
CA TYR A 150 -7.52 -5.40 15.91
C TYR A 150 -7.90 -6.50 16.93
N GLU A 151 -9.17 -6.67 17.24
CA GLU A 151 -9.67 -7.82 18.00
C GLU A 151 -9.50 -9.12 17.20
N ALA A 152 -9.79 -9.09 15.89
CA ALA A 152 -9.63 -10.23 14.99
C ALA A 152 -8.15 -10.57 14.71
N TYR A 153 -7.27 -9.56 14.74
CA TYR A 153 -5.85 -9.68 14.42
C TYR A 153 -4.97 -9.02 15.50
N PRO A 154 -4.92 -9.58 16.72
CA PRO A 154 -4.21 -8.95 17.83
C PRO A 154 -2.69 -8.87 17.63
N GLY A 155 -2.12 -9.81 16.87
CA GLY A 155 -0.69 -9.78 16.50
C GLY A 155 -0.34 -8.56 15.67
N VAL A 156 -1.23 -8.12 14.78
CA VAL A 156 -1.06 -6.90 13.99
C VAL A 156 -1.00 -5.67 14.88
N ARG A 157 -1.92 -5.56 15.86
CA ARG A 157 -1.94 -4.45 16.81
C ARG A 157 -0.62 -4.36 17.56
N THR A 158 -0.22 -5.48 18.17
CA THR A 158 1.03 -5.57 18.95
C THR A 158 2.25 -5.20 18.10
N PHE A 159 2.33 -5.69 16.89
CA PHE A 159 3.42 -5.36 15.96
C PHE A 159 3.49 -3.86 15.66
N LEU A 160 2.38 -3.24 15.27
CA LEU A 160 2.35 -1.82 14.90
C LEU A 160 2.66 -0.91 16.11
N ASP A 161 2.14 -1.23 17.29
CA ASP A 161 2.42 -0.49 18.51
C ASP A 161 3.92 -0.58 18.87
N ASN A 162 4.54 -1.76 18.73
CA ASN A 162 5.97 -1.97 18.95
C ASN A 162 6.84 -1.21 17.95
N VAL A 163 6.45 -1.16 16.67
CA VAL A 163 7.16 -0.39 15.64
C VAL A 163 7.17 1.10 16.00
N VAL A 164 6.02 1.65 16.40
CA VAL A 164 5.92 3.06 16.80
C VAL A 164 6.73 3.34 18.08
N ALA A 165 6.62 2.48 19.08
CA ALA A 165 7.37 2.60 20.33
C ALA A 165 8.89 2.61 20.08
N ARG A 166 9.37 1.65 19.29
CA ARG A 166 10.79 1.58 18.89
C ARG A 166 11.23 2.82 18.12
N ALA A 167 10.43 3.27 17.16
CA ALA A 167 10.75 4.46 16.37
C ALA A 167 10.81 5.74 17.22
N LYS A 168 9.95 5.87 18.24
CA LYS A 168 10.02 6.98 19.22
C LYS A 168 11.32 6.97 20.03
N GLN A 169 11.83 5.80 20.39
CA GLN A 169 13.08 5.64 21.13
C GLN A 169 14.31 5.91 20.26
N THR A 170 14.35 5.33 19.06
CA THR A 170 15.52 5.36 18.18
C THR A 170 15.57 6.57 17.24
N GLY A 171 14.40 7.20 16.97
CA GLY A 171 14.25 8.28 15.99
C GLY A 171 14.14 7.82 14.54
N TYR A 172 14.08 6.49 14.30
CA TYR A 172 13.92 5.92 12.96
C TYR A 172 13.07 4.66 12.96
N ALA A 173 12.48 4.34 11.81
CA ALA A 173 11.92 3.03 11.51
C ALA A 173 12.87 2.23 10.62
N GLU A 174 12.90 0.90 10.79
CA GLU A 174 13.80 0.00 10.11
C GLU A 174 13.02 -1.14 9.43
N THR A 175 13.44 -1.53 8.24
CA THR A 175 12.88 -2.68 7.51
C THR A 175 13.58 -3.98 7.90
N MET A 176 13.01 -5.13 7.52
CA MET A 176 13.63 -6.44 7.69
C MET A 176 15.01 -6.58 6.99
N TYR A 177 15.31 -5.73 6.01
CA TYR A 177 16.60 -5.68 5.30
C TYR A 177 17.55 -4.59 5.82
N GLY A 178 17.28 -4.02 7.00
CA GLY A 178 18.14 -3.02 7.65
C GLY A 178 18.06 -1.60 7.06
N ARG A 179 17.14 -1.33 6.12
CA ARG A 179 16.96 0.05 5.63
C ARG A 179 16.31 0.91 6.71
N ARG A 180 16.95 2.02 7.07
CA ARG A 180 16.49 2.95 8.09
C ARG A 180 15.92 4.22 7.47
N ARG A 181 14.81 4.67 8.02
CA ARG A 181 14.20 5.98 7.73
C ARG A 181 14.14 6.78 9.01
N HIS A 182 14.89 7.88 9.08
CA HIS A 182 14.79 8.83 10.18
C HIS A 182 13.46 9.58 10.13
N ILE A 183 12.84 9.75 11.31
CA ILE A 183 11.50 10.36 11.44
C ILE A 183 11.56 11.42 12.54
N PRO A 184 12.09 12.62 12.25
CA PRO A 184 12.18 13.72 13.21
C PRO A 184 10.81 14.18 13.71
N GLU A 185 9.76 13.99 12.93
CA GLU A 185 8.37 14.33 13.23
C GLU A 185 7.85 13.65 14.50
N LEU A 186 8.40 12.49 14.89
CA LEU A 186 8.02 11.80 16.14
C LEU A 186 8.28 12.64 17.39
N LYS A 187 9.23 13.58 17.34
CA LYS A 187 9.57 14.50 18.42
C LYS A 187 8.84 15.84 18.33
N ALA A 188 7.98 16.02 17.34
CA ALA A 188 7.28 17.29 17.13
C ALA A 188 6.28 17.59 18.27
N LYS A 189 6.23 18.84 18.70
CA LYS A 189 5.23 19.31 19.67
C LYS A 189 3.82 19.34 19.08
N ASN A 190 3.70 19.61 17.77
CA ASN A 190 2.43 19.59 17.06
C ASN A 190 1.89 18.16 16.96
N PRO A 191 0.67 17.88 17.48
CA PRO A 191 0.07 16.53 17.45
C PRO A 191 -0.17 16.00 16.04
N GLN A 192 -0.50 16.86 15.07
CA GLN A 192 -0.73 16.44 13.69
C GLN A 192 0.56 15.96 13.03
N LEU A 193 1.66 16.72 13.24
CA LEU A 193 2.98 16.36 12.72
C LEU A 193 3.52 15.09 13.38
N ARG A 194 3.32 14.96 14.69
CA ARG A 194 3.68 13.73 15.43
C ARG A 194 2.88 12.51 14.93
N GLY A 195 1.56 12.67 14.73
CA GLY A 195 0.73 11.60 14.15
C GLY A 195 1.15 11.22 12.72
N PHE A 196 1.63 12.18 11.92
CA PHE A 196 2.24 11.88 10.63
C PHE A 196 3.51 11.04 10.78
N GLY A 197 4.37 11.36 11.76
CA GLY A 197 5.56 10.57 12.08
C GLY A 197 5.22 9.14 12.50
N GLU A 198 4.20 8.94 13.31
CA GLU A 198 3.74 7.60 13.73
C GLU A 198 3.25 6.77 12.54
N ARG A 199 2.42 7.34 11.67
CA ARG A 199 1.99 6.66 10.42
C ARG A 199 3.17 6.33 9.51
N THR A 200 4.14 7.23 9.42
CA THR A 200 5.38 7.00 8.65
C THR A 200 6.17 5.82 9.21
N ALA A 201 6.25 5.71 10.55
CA ALA A 201 6.91 4.60 11.22
C ALA A 201 6.20 3.27 10.93
N MET A 202 4.87 3.22 11.03
CA MET A 202 4.06 2.02 10.75
C MET A 202 4.25 1.54 9.31
N ASN A 203 4.25 2.45 8.34
CA ASN A 203 4.29 2.11 6.91
C ASN A 203 5.66 1.62 6.43
N HIS A 204 6.74 2.15 7.01
CA HIS A 204 8.08 1.92 6.49
C HIS A 204 8.49 0.44 6.44
N PRO A 205 8.24 -0.38 7.48
CA PRO A 205 8.58 -1.81 7.46
C PRO A 205 7.90 -2.61 6.35
N MET A 206 6.73 -2.19 5.88
CA MET A 206 5.96 -2.87 4.84
C MET A 206 6.24 -2.35 3.43
N GLN A 207 6.36 -1.03 3.25
CA GLN A 207 6.56 -0.43 1.92
C GLN A 207 7.98 -0.59 1.38
N ALA A 208 8.99 -0.44 2.20
CA ALA A 208 10.38 -0.45 1.73
C ALA A 208 10.93 -1.85 1.35
N PRO A 209 10.53 -2.98 1.97
CA PRO A 209 10.96 -4.30 1.53
C PRO A 209 10.54 -4.66 0.11
N GLN A 210 9.36 -4.23 -0.33
CA GLN A 210 8.88 -4.44 -1.70
C GLN A 210 9.85 -3.88 -2.73
N GLN A 211 10.35 -2.67 -2.50
CA GLN A 211 11.25 -1.98 -3.41
C GLN A 211 12.63 -2.65 -3.43
N THR A 212 13.10 -3.15 -2.31
CA THR A 212 14.37 -3.88 -2.22
C THR A 212 14.28 -5.21 -2.97
N SER A 213 13.20 -5.97 -2.78
CA SER A 213 12.97 -7.23 -3.50
C SER A 213 12.83 -7.03 -5.00
N SER A 214 12.11 -5.98 -5.44
CA SER A 214 11.98 -5.65 -6.86
C SER A 214 13.33 -5.30 -7.49
N LYS A 215 14.14 -4.47 -6.83
CA LYS A 215 15.48 -4.10 -7.32
C LYS A 215 16.42 -5.30 -7.43
N LEU A 216 16.39 -6.22 -6.47
CA LEU A 216 17.23 -7.43 -6.50
C LEU A 216 16.85 -8.38 -7.66
N ARG A 217 15.58 -8.43 -8.08
CA ARG A 217 15.15 -9.24 -9.23
C ARG A 217 15.54 -8.66 -10.60
N TRP A 218 15.77 -7.36 -10.70
CA TRP A 218 16.23 -6.72 -11.95
C TRP A 218 17.73 -6.82 -12.16
N LEU A 219 18.49 -7.33 -11.17
CA LEU A 219 19.93 -7.53 -11.22
C LEU A 219 20.32 -8.97 -11.60
N VAL A 220 19.37 -9.85 -11.90
CA VAL A 220 19.52 -11.21 -12.39
C VAL A 220 19.01 -11.28 -13.82
#